data_70bd86e79dd71684068e54defc586b50
#
_entry.id   70bd86e79dd71684068e54defc586b50
#
_cell.length_a   1.000
_cell.length_b   1.000
_cell.length_c   1.000
_cell.angle_alpha   90.00
_cell.angle_beta   90.00
_cell.angle_gamma   90.00
#
_symmetry.space_group_name_H-M   'P 1'
#
loop_
_entity.id
_entity.type
_entity.pdbx_description
1 polymer ?
#
loop_
_entity_poly.entity_id
_entity_poly.type
_entity_poly.pdbx_seq_one_letter_code
_entity_poly.pdbx_strand_id
1 'polypeptide(L)'
;MKKVLILIVLGLFTFSLASSAYAGKCPQPRKTKSAPGSTAKKDNTAKADAANGKKIYSKTAKPMACKMCHGDKGDGGGKLGAALKPKPRDFTCAATMKKVSAGQMFHIIKKGSKGTGMVGHAKTLKDKEIWDVVKYIRETFVK
;
A
#
# COMPACT_ATOMS: atom_id res chain seq x y z
N MET A 1 -35.77 -61.39 -1.28
CA MET A 1 -34.40 -60.86 -1.16
C MET A 1 -34.42 -59.40 -1.65
N LYS A 2 -34.54 -58.42 -0.71
CA LYS A 2 -34.65 -56.99 -1.04
C LYS A 2 -33.26 -56.39 -1.04
N LYS A 3 -32.77 -55.89 -2.19
CA LYS A 3 -31.52 -55.19 -2.32
C LYS A 3 -31.74 -53.73 -1.87
N VAL A 4 -31.12 -53.35 -0.76
CA VAL A 4 -31.09 -51.97 -0.28
C VAL A 4 -29.97 -51.24 -1.02
N LEU A 5 -30.34 -50.27 -1.84
CA LEU A 5 -29.40 -49.39 -2.54
C LEU A 5 -29.06 -48.21 -1.63
N ILE A 6 -27.89 -48.21 -1.07
CA ILE A 6 -27.39 -47.09 -0.26
C ILE A 6 -26.78 -46.06 -1.21
N LEU A 7 -27.49 -44.94 -1.43
CA LEU A 7 -26.95 -43.76 -2.11
C LEU A 7 -26.09 -42.95 -1.15
N ILE A 8 -24.78 -43.08 -1.31
CA ILE A 8 -23.83 -42.19 -0.63
C ILE A 8 -23.79 -40.86 -1.38
N VAL A 9 -24.47 -39.85 -0.86
CA VAL A 9 -24.35 -38.48 -1.34
C VAL A 9 -23.06 -37.88 -0.80
N LEU A 10 -22.02 -37.90 -1.64
CA LEU A 10 -20.75 -37.20 -1.32
C LEU A 10 -20.97 -35.69 -1.47
N GLY A 11 -21.29 -35.02 -0.36
CA GLY A 11 -21.36 -33.55 -0.31
C GLY A 11 -19.97 -32.97 -0.42
N LEU A 12 -19.60 -32.49 -1.60
CA LEU A 12 -18.42 -31.64 -1.81
C LEU A 12 -18.62 -30.31 -1.08
N PHE A 13 -18.17 -30.25 0.17
CA PHE A 13 -18.10 -29.02 0.93
C PHE A 13 -16.94 -28.19 0.36
N THR A 14 -17.19 -27.35 -0.63
CA THR A 14 -16.22 -26.37 -1.13
C THR A 14 -16.02 -25.31 -0.03
N PHE A 15 -14.98 -25.48 0.74
CA PHE A 15 -14.55 -24.49 1.72
C PHE A 15 -13.97 -23.31 0.93
N SER A 16 -14.84 -22.36 0.58
CA SER A 16 -14.41 -21.05 0.05
C SER A 16 -13.62 -20.34 1.14
N LEU A 17 -12.28 -20.41 1.05
CA LEU A 17 -11.40 -19.53 1.79
C LEU A 17 -11.66 -18.11 1.30
N ALA A 18 -12.62 -17.43 1.92
CA ALA A 18 -12.77 -16.00 1.79
C ALA A 18 -11.50 -15.37 2.39
N SER A 19 -10.52 -15.10 1.53
CA SER A 19 -9.39 -14.24 1.89
C SER A 19 -9.99 -12.91 2.32
N SER A 20 -10.10 -12.66 3.61
CA SER A 20 -10.44 -11.36 4.15
C SER A 20 -9.39 -10.40 3.66
N ALA A 21 -9.66 -9.74 2.52
CA ALA A 21 -8.85 -8.63 2.05
C ALA A 21 -8.83 -7.61 3.20
N TYR A 22 -7.66 -7.33 3.73
CA TYR A 22 -7.44 -6.40 4.84
C TYR A 22 -7.58 -4.95 4.34
N ALA A 23 -8.54 -4.73 3.45
CA ALA A 23 -8.85 -3.43 2.89
C ALA A 23 -9.41 -2.56 4.01
N GLY A 24 -8.64 -1.56 4.43
CA GLY A 24 -9.15 -0.49 5.26
C GLY A 24 -10.36 0.15 4.59
N LYS A 25 -11.20 0.85 5.40
CA LYS A 25 -12.38 1.56 4.86
C LYS A 25 -11.97 2.45 3.67
N CYS A 26 -12.54 2.23 2.50
CA CYS A 26 -12.33 3.06 1.32
C CYS A 26 -13.60 3.89 1.05
N PRO A 27 -13.51 5.24 0.94
CA PRO A 27 -12.29 6.06 1.02
C PRO A 27 -11.75 6.19 2.45
N GLN A 28 -10.42 6.20 2.56
CA GLN A 28 -9.77 6.43 3.86
C GLN A 28 -9.79 7.92 4.20
N PRO A 29 -10.07 8.31 5.45
CA PRO A 29 -9.99 9.71 5.86
C PRO A 29 -8.55 10.21 5.74
N ARG A 30 -8.37 11.44 5.23
CA ARG A 30 -7.04 12.06 5.12
C ARG A 30 -6.53 12.41 6.50
N LYS A 31 -5.47 11.74 6.93
CA LYS A 31 -4.80 11.99 8.22
C LYS A 31 -3.41 12.65 8.07
N THR A 32 -2.95 12.87 6.83
CA THR A 32 -1.64 13.45 6.57
C THR A 32 -1.71 14.95 6.33
N LYS A 33 -0.71 15.70 6.80
CA LYS A 33 -0.53 17.12 6.48
C LYS A 33 -0.33 17.28 4.98
N SER A 34 -0.95 18.29 4.39
CA SER A 34 -0.79 18.60 2.97
C SER A 34 0.65 19.05 2.70
N ALA A 35 1.20 18.62 1.57
CA ALA A 35 2.44 19.16 1.05
C ALA A 35 2.27 20.65 0.72
N PRO A 36 3.34 21.46 0.81
CA PRO A 36 3.33 22.81 0.23
C PRO A 36 2.90 22.78 -1.23
N GLY A 37 2.14 23.77 -1.68
CA GLY A 37 1.55 23.80 -3.03
C GLY A 37 2.58 23.62 -4.15
N SER A 38 3.77 24.22 -4.01
CA SER A 38 4.88 24.05 -4.95
C SER A 38 5.40 22.59 -5.02
N THR A 39 5.36 21.86 -3.91
CA THR A 39 5.73 20.43 -3.88
C THR A 39 4.59 19.55 -4.36
N ALA A 40 3.35 19.82 -3.93
CA ALA A 40 2.18 19.03 -4.30
C ALA A 40 1.94 18.99 -5.81
N LYS A 41 2.29 20.05 -6.53
CA LYS A 41 2.17 20.18 -8.00
C LYS A 41 3.29 19.46 -8.76
N LYS A 42 4.39 19.08 -8.11
CA LYS A 42 5.51 18.40 -8.79
C LYS A 42 5.13 16.96 -9.13
N ASP A 43 5.52 16.55 -10.32
CA ASP A 43 5.48 15.16 -10.75
C ASP A 43 6.74 14.82 -11.56
N ASN A 44 7.67 14.11 -10.95
CA ASN A 44 8.91 13.67 -11.59
C ASN A 44 8.87 12.16 -11.91
N THR A 45 7.70 11.54 -11.89
CA THR A 45 7.58 10.10 -12.13
C THR A 45 8.00 9.69 -13.54
N ALA A 46 7.87 10.59 -14.54
CA ALA A 46 8.32 10.31 -15.90
C ALA A 46 9.83 9.98 -15.97
N LYS A 47 10.66 10.59 -15.10
CA LYS A 47 12.12 10.40 -15.05
C LYS A 47 12.54 9.36 -14.00
N ALA A 48 11.59 8.76 -13.30
CA ALA A 48 11.85 7.81 -12.22
C ALA A 48 11.93 6.37 -12.73
N ASP A 49 12.57 5.50 -11.95
CA ASP A 49 12.75 4.07 -12.22
C ASP A 49 11.84 3.23 -11.32
N ALA A 50 10.78 2.66 -11.90
CA ALA A 50 9.84 1.81 -11.16
C ALA A 50 10.47 0.51 -10.64
N ALA A 51 11.46 -0.06 -11.36
CA ALA A 51 12.13 -1.29 -10.93
C ALA A 51 12.98 -1.03 -9.67
N ASN A 52 13.71 0.09 -9.63
CA ASN A 52 14.40 0.52 -8.41
C ASN A 52 13.39 0.85 -7.30
N GLY A 53 12.29 1.52 -7.62
CA GLY A 53 11.20 1.80 -6.67
C GLY A 53 10.63 0.53 -6.03
N LYS A 54 10.41 -0.53 -6.82
CA LYS A 54 10.01 -1.86 -6.33
C LYS A 54 11.02 -2.44 -5.35
N LYS A 55 12.31 -2.37 -5.68
CA LYS A 55 13.39 -2.86 -4.83
C LYS A 55 13.41 -2.13 -3.48
N ILE A 56 13.30 -0.80 -3.50
CA ILE A 56 13.26 0.04 -2.29
C ILE A 56 12.01 -0.30 -1.46
N TYR A 57 10.84 -0.31 -2.08
CA TYR A 57 9.57 -0.63 -1.43
C TYR A 57 9.58 -1.98 -0.72
N SER A 58 10.15 -3.00 -1.39
CA SER A 58 10.07 -4.38 -0.95
C SER A 58 11.20 -4.80 -0.01
N LYS A 59 12.39 -4.18 -0.10
CA LYS A 59 13.59 -4.72 0.55
C LYS A 59 14.52 -3.69 1.18
N THR A 60 14.87 -2.61 0.47
CA THR A 60 16.08 -1.83 0.81
C THR A 60 15.82 -0.54 1.59
N ALA A 61 14.57 -0.06 1.70
CA ALA A 61 14.28 1.12 2.50
C ALA A 61 14.67 0.92 3.96
N LYS A 62 15.28 1.95 4.55
CA LYS A 62 15.66 1.99 5.97
C LYS A 62 14.80 3.01 6.71
N PRO A 63 14.46 2.77 7.96
CA PRO A 63 14.87 1.67 8.85
C PRO A 63 14.18 0.34 8.52
N MET A 64 13.12 0.34 7.69
CA MET A 64 12.40 -0.86 7.28
C MET A 64 11.80 -0.70 5.88
N ALA A 65 11.57 -1.80 5.19
CA ALA A 65 10.94 -1.82 3.87
C ALA A 65 9.48 -1.32 3.97
N CYS A 66 9.03 -0.55 2.98
CA CYS A 66 7.70 0.07 2.95
C CYS A 66 6.57 -0.96 3.09
N LYS A 67 6.76 -2.14 2.47
CA LYS A 67 5.81 -3.25 2.52
C LYS A 67 5.52 -3.77 3.92
N MET A 68 6.43 -3.56 4.88
CA MET A 68 6.21 -4.01 6.26
C MET A 68 4.97 -3.36 6.89
N CYS A 69 4.67 -2.13 6.49
CA CYS A 69 3.47 -1.42 6.91
C CYS A 69 2.39 -1.41 5.82
N HIS A 70 2.79 -1.12 4.57
CA HIS A 70 1.82 -0.94 3.47
C HIS A 70 1.40 -2.24 2.78
N GLY A 71 2.03 -3.39 3.11
CA GLY A 71 1.71 -4.70 2.53
C GLY A 71 2.35 -4.93 1.16
N ASP A 72 2.48 -6.19 0.75
CA ASP A 72 2.97 -6.56 -0.59
C ASP A 72 1.97 -6.17 -1.69
N LYS A 73 0.67 -6.07 -1.34
CA LYS A 73 -0.41 -5.64 -2.23
C LYS A 73 -0.68 -4.13 -2.18
N GLY A 74 0.02 -3.38 -1.32
CA GLY A 74 -0.18 -1.95 -1.15
C GLY A 74 -1.50 -1.57 -0.45
N ASP A 75 -2.19 -2.50 0.16
CA ASP A 75 -3.50 -2.37 0.80
C ASP A 75 -3.46 -1.89 2.25
N GLY A 76 -2.27 -1.61 2.79
CA GLY A 76 -2.07 -1.24 4.19
C GLY A 76 -2.03 -2.43 5.16
N GLY A 77 -2.09 -3.66 4.63
CA GLY A 77 -2.12 -4.92 5.37
C GLY A 77 -0.76 -5.51 5.70
N GLY A 78 0.32 -4.72 5.74
CA GLY A 78 1.64 -5.21 6.13
C GLY A 78 1.68 -5.66 7.59
N LYS A 79 2.64 -6.54 7.92
CA LYS A 79 2.76 -7.16 9.26
C LYS A 79 2.74 -6.12 10.40
N LEU A 80 3.40 -4.98 10.20
CA LEU A 80 3.43 -3.90 11.19
C LEU A 80 2.26 -2.94 11.02
N GLY A 81 1.63 -2.90 9.84
CA GLY A 81 0.54 -1.98 9.54
C GLY A 81 -0.74 -2.27 10.32
N ALA A 82 -0.99 -3.54 10.64
CA ALA A 82 -2.21 -3.98 11.32
C ALA A 82 -2.41 -3.33 12.70
N ALA A 83 -1.31 -3.11 13.44
CA ALA A 83 -1.33 -2.52 14.79
C ALA A 83 -1.34 -0.96 14.77
N LEU A 84 -1.08 -0.32 13.65
CA LEU A 84 -0.96 1.14 13.59
C LEU A 84 -2.32 1.85 13.62
N LYS A 85 -2.37 2.95 14.36
CA LYS A 85 -3.51 3.88 14.41
C LYS A 85 -3.02 5.30 14.13
N PRO A 86 -3.44 5.93 13.01
CA PRO A 86 -4.26 5.36 11.94
C PRO A 86 -3.53 4.26 11.15
N LYS A 87 -4.30 3.38 10.51
CA LYS A 87 -3.74 2.35 9.61
C LYS A 87 -2.97 2.99 8.46
N PRO A 88 -1.97 2.30 7.89
CA PRO A 88 -1.25 2.76 6.72
C PRO A 88 -2.17 3.08 5.54
N ARG A 89 -1.71 3.95 4.65
CA ARG A 89 -2.45 4.26 3.42
C ARG A 89 -2.63 3.01 2.59
N ASP A 90 -3.88 2.73 2.23
CA ASP A 90 -4.26 1.77 1.21
C ASP A 90 -4.11 2.43 -0.16
N PHE A 91 -3.10 2.00 -0.92
CA PHE A 91 -2.82 2.51 -2.25
C PHE A 91 -3.77 1.93 -3.31
N THR A 92 -4.49 0.85 -2.99
CA THR A 92 -5.46 0.24 -3.90
C THR A 92 -6.83 0.95 -3.87
N CYS A 93 -7.04 1.81 -2.87
CA CYS A 93 -8.27 2.59 -2.75
C CYS A 93 -8.30 3.76 -3.74
N ALA A 94 -8.85 3.56 -4.93
CA ALA A 94 -8.93 4.57 -5.99
C ALA A 94 -9.62 5.87 -5.52
N ALA A 95 -10.71 5.78 -4.77
CA ALA A 95 -11.43 6.95 -4.24
C ALA A 95 -10.56 7.86 -3.35
N THR A 96 -9.54 7.29 -2.69
CA THR A 96 -8.55 8.03 -1.94
C THR A 96 -7.40 8.50 -2.83
N MET A 97 -6.82 7.58 -3.61
CA MET A 97 -5.56 7.83 -4.31
C MET A 97 -5.68 8.77 -5.50
N LYS A 98 -6.85 8.86 -6.14
CA LYS A 98 -7.14 9.89 -7.17
C LYS A 98 -7.01 11.32 -6.65
N LYS A 99 -7.15 11.53 -5.33
CA LYS A 99 -7.01 12.84 -4.68
C LYS A 99 -5.61 13.10 -4.13
N VAL A 100 -4.67 12.16 -4.30
CA VAL A 100 -3.30 12.25 -3.79
C VAL A 100 -2.34 12.40 -4.96
N SER A 101 -1.78 13.60 -5.14
CA SER A 101 -0.80 13.86 -6.20
C SER A 101 0.53 13.13 -5.94
N ALA A 102 1.32 12.95 -7.01
CA ALA A 102 2.67 12.38 -6.91
C ALA A 102 3.55 13.20 -5.96
N GLY A 103 3.48 14.54 -6.04
CA GLY A 103 4.20 15.44 -5.15
C GLY A 103 3.77 15.34 -3.68
N GLN A 104 2.47 15.09 -3.42
CA GLN A 104 2.00 14.80 -2.06
C GLN A 104 2.59 13.49 -1.53
N MET A 105 2.65 12.44 -2.36
CA MET A 105 3.28 11.16 -1.99
C MET A 105 4.77 11.34 -1.71
N PHE A 106 5.48 12.04 -2.60
CA PHE A 106 6.89 12.39 -2.41
C PHE A 106 7.12 13.09 -1.07
N HIS A 107 6.30 14.10 -0.75
CA HIS A 107 6.41 14.85 0.50
C HIS A 107 6.27 13.96 1.73
N ILE A 108 5.26 13.09 1.75
CA ILE A 108 5.02 12.18 2.88
C ILE A 108 6.14 11.14 3.02
N ILE A 109 6.64 10.57 1.94
CA ILE A 109 7.77 9.66 2.01
C ILE A 109 9.01 10.38 2.53
N LYS A 110 9.28 11.60 2.06
CA LYS A 110 10.44 12.38 2.48
C LYS A 110 10.37 12.82 3.95
N LYS A 111 9.22 13.32 4.39
CA LYS A 111 9.06 14.00 5.70
C LYS A 111 8.37 13.14 6.76
N GLY A 112 7.76 12.03 6.37
CA GLY A 112 6.88 11.25 7.25
C GLY A 112 5.53 11.93 7.45
N SER A 113 4.74 11.37 8.35
CA SER A 113 3.42 11.88 8.74
C SER A 113 3.32 11.98 10.25
N LYS A 114 3.47 13.17 10.79
CA LYS A 114 3.43 13.44 12.25
C LYS A 114 2.13 12.88 12.86
N GLY A 115 2.25 12.23 14.00
CA GLY A 115 1.13 11.60 14.70
C GLY A 115 0.70 10.25 14.13
N THR A 116 1.52 9.67 13.25
CA THR A 116 1.30 8.31 12.68
C THR A 116 2.59 7.51 12.71
N GLY A 117 2.50 6.20 12.40
CA GLY A 117 3.69 5.34 12.26
C GLY A 117 4.51 5.58 10.98
N MET A 118 4.11 6.50 10.09
CA MET A 118 4.87 6.78 8.86
C MET A 118 6.07 7.67 9.15
N VAL A 119 7.25 7.07 9.17
CA VAL A 119 8.53 7.78 9.33
C VAL A 119 8.98 8.46 8.04
N GLY A 120 9.78 9.52 8.16
CA GLY A 120 10.38 10.21 7.01
C GLY A 120 11.69 9.55 6.57
N HIS A 121 11.90 9.48 5.27
CA HIS A 121 13.06 8.84 4.65
C HIS A 121 14.10 9.83 4.09
N ALA A 122 14.02 11.13 4.43
CA ALA A 122 14.95 12.14 3.92
C ALA A 122 16.43 11.86 4.26
N LYS A 123 16.70 11.11 5.33
CA LYS A 123 18.07 10.74 5.75
C LYS A 123 18.57 9.45 5.11
N THR A 124 17.70 8.66 4.54
CA THR A 124 18.02 7.30 4.06
C THR A 124 17.76 7.09 2.57
N LEU A 125 17.00 7.97 1.93
CA LEU A 125 16.72 7.95 0.50
C LEU A 125 17.00 9.31 -0.12
N LYS A 126 17.65 9.30 -1.29
CA LYS A 126 17.80 10.48 -2.14
C LYS A 126 16.46 10.86 -2.78
N ASP A 127 16.29 12.10 -3.18
CA ASP A 127 15.05 12.57 -3.81
C ASP A 127 14.68 11.74 -5.06
N LYS A 128 15.67 11.35 -5.86
CA LYS A 128 15.45 10.45 -7.01
C LYS A 128 14.85 9.11 -6.58
N GLU A 129 15.39 8.50 -5.54
CA GLU A 129 14.92 7.20 -5.03
C GLU A 129 13.50 7.29 -4.47
N ILE A 130 13.14 8.41 -3.85
CA ILE A 130 11.76 8.67 -3.42
C ILE A 130 10.82 8.76 -4.62
N TRP A 131 11.22 9.40 -5.72
CA TRP A 131 10.44 9.44 -6.95
C TRP A 131 10.30 8.06 -7.58
N ASP A 132 11.35 7.22 -7.53
CA ASP A 132 11.29 5.84 -7.99
C ASP A 132 10.22 5.03 -7.22
N VAL A 133 10.16 5.20 -5.89
CA VAL A 133 9.11 4.59 -5.05
C VAL A 133 7.72 5.13 -5.38
N VAL A 134 7.58 6.44 -5.58
CA VAL A 134 6.29 7.06 -5.96
C VAL A 134 5.79 6.49 -7.27
N LYS A 135 6.66 6.39 -8.29
CA LYS A 135 6.33 5.79 -9.59
C LYS A 135 5.86 4.36 -9.42
N TYR A 136 6.64 3.52 -8.75
CA TYR A 136 6.28 2.13 -8.51
C TYR A 136 4.90 1.98 -7.86
N ILE A 137 4.63 2.74 -6.79
CA ILE A 137 3.34 2.68 -6.09
C ILE A 137 2.20 3.06 -7.04
N ARG A 138 2.37 4.13 -7.81
CA ARG A 138 1.31 4.63 -8.71
C ARG A 138 1.03 3.67 -9.85
N GLU A 139 2.04 3.08 -10.46
CA GLU A 139 1.88 2.14 -11.57
C GLU A 139 1.36 0.77 -11.12
N THR A 140 1.73 0.35 -9.90
CA THR A 140 1.42 -1.01 -9.44
C THR A 140 0.08 -1.10 -8.70
N PHE A 141 -0.23 -0.14 -7.85
CA PHE A 141 -1.35 -0.25 -6.91
C PHE A 141 -2.49 0.72 -7.19
N VAL A 142 -2.23 1.89 -7.76
CA VAL A 142 -3.26 2.90 -8.03
C VAL A 142 -3.94 2.57 -9.36
N LYS A 143 -5.22 2.16 -9.29
CA LYS A 143 -6.03 1.78 -10.45
C LYS A 143 -7.15 2.78 -10.70
#